data_407500a124d588a236b0f7776c0a10f8
#
_entry.id   407500a124d588a236b0f7776c0a10f8
#
_cell.length_a   1.000
_cell.length_b   1.000
_cell.length_c   1.000
_cell.angle_alpha   90.00
_cell.angle_beta   90.00
_cell.angle_gamma   90.00
#
_symmetry.space_group_name_H-M   'P 1'
#
loop_
_entity.id
_entity.type
_entity.pdbx_description
1 polymer ?
#
loop_
_entity_poly.entity_id
_entity_poly.type
_entity_poly.pdbx_seq_one_letter_code
_entity_poly.pdbx_strand_id
1 'polypeptide(L)'
;MKTKFFAAVAAVVLISVTMIFGVKGTAYAADFDSSFAVTYKDEKTKMQNAPSVVADAQTAEILNSVKPSGERPSNVILRFGENAEVLDVNGLPISNFAEIYEKLKSAIIPVVLVDTDGQADAVIKFFNGKTGDFDVTFASDKPQIVKKLRETFPSARGAVFFSELADDYSAVKIANESYANIVILPQSEVTAERVAYIQARFKTVWAVAADTQRFTYYDCFASGAHAVVTGDFSAAYKAIRSLSKNIITRTSFNVAHRGLPKIKNENSASGIKAAVAAGATHVEIDGYITTDNVIYASHDGSLGKITTGSGYIEQKSSAEMETYRLTQYYDEKIPSLDEVIDALEGSRTILILEIKSNYCDRFVAALKKVIDRRDFYRRFTVISFTESVIEKMKTEMPQVPTSLLLHDTTDKNTESMIIKACKANTTLDAAAAWANPLFARKLKERGFATWFWTYDSAAAAKAEQAKGYLGLTNNNADGFKNSVRFAEGEKGQKAERLNAGDAVKITVTTYDGKTAERSGEVVKVEDCGDYFKVLAAVKVVSSKLILPVFTVEKIKEEASDNRTSEDSGMQSDSESDATSDSETSEYKPEQKSGCKGSVELLPLSLCLFAALVAVKCVKEN
;
A
#
# COMPACT_ATOMS: atom_id res chain seq x y z
N MET A 1 -8.18 26.12 63.51
CA MET A 1 -8.90 26.88 62.48
C MET A 1 -8.21 26.83 61.10
N LYS A 2 -6.89 26.64 60.99
CA LYS A 2 -6.18 26.57 59.71
C LYS A 2 -6.33 25.26 58.91
N THR A 3 -6.60 24.13 59.59
CA THR A 3 -6.75 22.81 58.94
C THR A 3 -8.09 22.57 58.29
N LYS A 4 -9.16 23.28 58.67
CA LYS A 4 -10.48 23.18 58.02
C LYS A 4 -10.61 24.09 56.78
N PHE A 5 -9.78 25.11 56.66
CA PHE A 5 -9.78 25.99 55.49
C PHE A 5 -9.11 25.32 54.26
N PHE A 6 -8.04 24.55 54.49
CA PHE A 6 -7.38 23.81 53.39
C PHE A 6 -8.22 22.65 52.83
N ALA A 7 -9.03 21.99 53.67
CA ALA A 7 -9.93 20.94 53.20
C ALA A 7 -11.09 21.50 52.36
N ALA A 8 -11.59 22.69 52.65
CA ALA A 8 -12.66 23.32 51.88
C ALA A 8 -12.15 23.88 50.53
N VAL A 9 -10.92 24.38 50.45
CA VAL A 9 -10.33 24.87 49.20
C VAL A 9 -9.95 23.68 48.28
N ALA A 10 -9.49 22.54 48.83
CA ALA A 10 -9.23 21.34 48.06
C ALA A 10 -10.50 20.72 47.50
N ALA A 11 -11.63 20.73 48.24
CA ALA A 11 -12.91 20.24 47.77
C ALA A 11 -13.53 21.13 46.66
N VAL A 12 -13.36 22.45 46.76
CA VAL A 12 -13.86 23.38 45.72
C VAL A 12 -13.00 23.30 44.44
N VAL A 13 -11.69 23.08 44.53
CA VAL A 13 -10.81 22.88 43.36
C VAL A 13 -11.08 21.52 42.71
N LEU A 14 -11.40 20.46 43.48
CA LEU A 14 -11.76 19.15 42.91
C LEU A 14 -13.13 19.18 42.24
N ILE A 15 -14.09 19.97 42.75
CA ILE A 15 -15.43 20.15 42.16
C ILE A 15 -15.36 21.04 40.91
N SER A 16 -14.45 22.01 40.86
CA SER A 16 -14.26 22.91 39.70
C SER A 16 -13.56 22.20 38.55
N VAL A 17 -12.65 21.25 38.82
CA VAL A 17 -11.98 20.43 37.78
C VAL A 17 -12.93 19.37 37.21
N THR A 18 -13.89 18.87 38.01
CA THR A 18 -14.91 17.91 37.51
C THR A 18 -16.03 18.58 36.74
N MET A 19 -16.23 19.89 36.84
CA MET A 19 -17.24 20.61 36.03
C MET A 19 -16.72 21.18 34.72
N ILE A 20 -15.41 21.24 34.50
CA ILE A 20 -14.79 21.73 33.24
C ILE A 20 -14.63 20.58 32.22
N PHE A 21 -14.70 19.32 32.65
CA PHE A 21 -14.70 18.15 31.75
C PHE A 21 -16.06 17.46 31.63
N GLY A 22 -17.14 18.13 32.02
CA GLY A 22 -18.50 17.68 31.86
C GLY A 22 -19.12 18.01 30.50
N VAL A 23 -18.36 17.95 29.41
CA VAL A 23 -18.95 17.71 28.09
C VAL A 23 -19.37 16.24 28.12
N LYS A 24 -20.66 16.02 28.34
CA LYS A 24 -21.31 14.76 28.01
C LYS A 24 -21.10 14.53 26.50
N GLY A 25 -19.95 13.95 26.15
CA GLY A 25 -19.89 13.11 24.99
C GLY A 25 -20.95 12.05 25.21
N THR A 26 -22.05 12.15 24.50
CA THR A 26 -22.95 11.02 24.31
C THR A 26 -22.07 9.91 23.82
N ALA A 27 -21.73 9.00 24.72
CA ALA A 27 -21.18 7.72 24.34
C ALA A 27 -22.24 7.09 23.42
N TYR A 28 -21.98 7.13 22.14
CA TYR A 28 -22.55 6.17 21.21
C TYR A 28 -21.87 4.82 21.50
N ALA A 29 -22.19 4.25 22.65
CA ALA A 29 -22.14 2.83 22.83
C ALA A 29 -23.42 2.29 22.16
N ALA A 30 -23.47 2.35 20.83
CA ALA A 30 -24.24 1.39 20.11
C ALA A 30 -23.55 0.04 20.38
N ASP A 31 -24.26 -0.93 20.90
CA ASP A 31 -23.91 -2.34 20.79
C ASP A 31 -23.76 -2.61 19.29
N PHE A 32 -22.52 -2.46 18.79
CA PHE A 32 -22.15 -2.93 17.49
C PHE A 32 -22.15 -4.45 17.60
N ASP A 33 -23.21 -5.07 17.17
CA ASP A 33 -23.17 -6.42 16.67
C ASP A 33 -22.20 -6.34 15.49
N SER A 34 -20.92 -6.70 15.74
CA SER A 34 -19.81 -6.47 14.81
C SER A 34 -20.10 -7.26 13.54
N SER A 35 -20.59 -6.56 12.49
CA SER A 35 -20.82 -7.13 11.17
C SER A 35 -19.51 -7.38 10.42
N PHE A 36 -18.37 -7.05 11.03
CA PHE A 36 -17.06 -7.18 10.41
C PHE A 36 -16.55 -8.61 10.45
N ALA A 37 -15.97 -9.05 9.33
CA ALA A 37 -15.38 -10.36 9.19
C ALA A 37 -14.19 -10.55 10.15
N VAL A 38 -14.18 -11.69 10.86
CA VAL A 38 -12.99 -12.18 11.59
C VAL A 38 -12.11 -12.97 10.63
N THR A 39 -11.22 -12.27 9.95
CA THR A 39 -10.37 -12.83 8.90
C THR A 39 -9.37 -13.85 9.43
N TYR A 40 -8.94 -14.74 8.56
CA TYR A 40 -7.93 -15.75 8.87
C TYR A 40 -6.57 -15.13 9.13
N LYS A 41 -5.95 -15.50 10.25
CA LYS A 41 -4.55 -15.22 10.55
C LYS A 41 -3.75 -16.51 10.39
N ASP A 42 -2.83 -16.52 9.44
CA ASP A 42 -1.93 -17.65 9.27
C ASP A 42 -0.85 -17.67 10.35
N GLU A 43 -1.04 -18.50 11.36
CA GLU A 43 -0.08 -18.66 12.48
C GLU A 43 1.26 -19.29 12.03
N LYS A 44 1.31 -19.91 10.84
CA LYS A 44 2.54 -20.48 10.29
C LYS A 44 3.39 -19.42 9.59
N THR A 45 2.80 -18.30 9.17
CA THR A 45 3.53 -17.20 8.53
C THR A 45 4.43 -16.53 9.54
N LYS A 46 5.73 -16.50 9.24
CA LYS A 46 6.74 -15.82 10.08
C LYS A 46 6.96 -14.37 9.68
N MET A 47 6.60 -14.00 8.48
CA MET A 47 6.72 -12.65 7.96
C MET A 47 5.75 -11.72 8.69
N GLN A 48 6.26 -10.64 9.30
CA GLN A 48 5.49 -9.85 10.27
C GLN A 48 4.34 -9.07 9.63
N ASN A 49 4.51 -8.52 8.47
CA ASN A 49 3.45 -7.79 7.75
C ASN A 49 3.28 -8.34 6.34
N ALA A 50 3.05 -9.67 6.25
CA ALA A 50 2.83 -10.35 4.98
C ALA A 50 1.69 -9.69 4.18
N PRO A 51 1.77 -9.66 2.84
CA PRO A 51 0.66 -9.22 2.02
C PRO A 51 -0.64 -9.98 2.34
N SER A 52 -1.77 -9.34 2.22
CA SER A 52 -3.07 -10.01 2.29
C SER A 52 -3.24 -10.94 1.09
N VAL A 53 -3.96 -12.05 1.28
CA VAL A 53 -4.26 -12.99 0.20
C VAL A 53 -5.73 -12.85 -0.15
N VAL A 54 -6.01 -12.52 -1.42
CA VAL A 54 -7.35 -12.31 -1.97
C VAL A 54 -7.63 -13.43 -2.98
N ALA A 55 -8.68 -14.21 -2.76
CA ALA A 55 -9.09 -15.21 -3.74
C ALA A 55 -9.91 -14.53 -4.85
N ASP A 56 -9.63 -14.85 -6.10
CA ASP A 56 -10.47 -14.50 -7.23
C ASP A 56 -11.30 -15.74 -7.63
N ALA A 57 -12.60 -15.72 -7.32
CA ALA A 57 -13.53 -16.83 -7.56
C ALA A 57 -13.94 -16.88 -9.05
N GLN A 58 -12.98 -17.11 -9.95
CA GLN A 58 -13.17 -17.16 -11.39
C GLN A 58 -13.94 -18.40 -11.88
N THR A 59 -13.97 -19.46 -11.08
CA THR A 59 -14.64 -20.73 -11.40
C THR A 59 -15.40 -21.26 -10.19
N ALA A 60 -16.34 -22.20 -10.43
CA ALA A 60 -17.04 -22.91 -9.35
C ALA A 60 -16.09 -23.69 -8.44
N GLU A 61 -14.99 -24.25 -8.98
CA GLU A 61 -13.98 -24.97 -8.22
C GLU A 61 -13.28 -24.04 -7.22
N ILE A 62 -12.80 -22.88 -7.68
CA ILE A 62 -12.15 -21.88 -6.80
C ILE A 62 -13.15 -21.39 -5.76
N LEU A 63 -14.38 -21.02 -6.14
CA LEU A 63 -15.42 -20.60 -5.20
C LEU A 63 -15.69 -21.68 -4.14
N ASN A 64 -15.78 -22.93 -4.54
CA ASN A 64 -16.00 -24.06 -3.64
C ASN A 64 -14.81 -24.35 -2.71
N SER A 65 -13.59 -23.96 -3.07
CA SER A 65 -12.41 -24.07 -2.20
C SER A 65 -12.43 -23.05 -1.05
N VAL A 66 -13.12 -21.91 -1.22
CA VAL A 66 -13.26 -20.86 -0.22
C VAL A 66 -14.26 -21.27 0.87
N LYS A 67 -13.75 -21.53 2.09
CA LYS A 67 -14.53 -21.98 3.24
C LYS A 67 -14.45 -20.93 4.37
N PRO A 68 -15.49 -20.78 5.21
CA PRO A 68 -15.47 -19.86 6.36
C PRO A 68 -14.57 -20.34 7.53
N SER A 69 -13.99 -21.53 7.44
CA SER A 69 -13.14 -22.14 8.47
C SER A 69 -11.86 -22.72 7.88
N GLY A 70 -10.84 -22.93 8.71
CA GLY A 70 -9.54 -23.42 8.29
C GLY A 70 -8.73 -22.35 7.53
N GLU A 71 -7.79 -22.81 6.69
CA GLU A 71 -7.02 -21.92 5.82
C GLU A 71 -7.95 -21.28 4.78
N ARG A 72 -7.95 -19.95 4.73
CA ARG A 72 -8.84 -19.18 3.85
C ARG A 72 -8.24 -17.84 3.50
N PRO A 73 -8.64 -17.22 2.36
CA PRO A 73 -8.19 -15.87 2.02
C PRO A 73 -8.78 -14.83 2.99
N SER A 74 -8.17 -13.66 3.08
CA SER A 74 -8.74 -12.51 3.81
C SER A 74 -9.95 -11.93 3.09
N ASN A 75 -9.91 -11.92 1.75
CA ASN A 75 -10.96 -11.38 0.89
C ASN A 75 -11.26 -12.35 -0.25
N VAL A 76 -12.47 -12.27 -0.80
CA VAL A 76 -12.86 -13.02 -1.99
C VAL A 76 -13.56 -12.12 -3.00
N ILE A 77 -13.08 -12.12 -4.24
CA ILE A 77 -13.72 -11.44 -5.37
C ILE A 77 -14.84 -12.32 -5.90
N LEU A 78 -16.05 -11.76 -5.92
CA LEU A 78 -17.28 -12.39 -6.39
C LEU A 78 -17.86 -11.51 -7.51
N ARG A 79 -17.91 -12.03 -8.74
CA ARG A 79 -18.56 -11.35 -9.86
C ARG A 79 -20.06 -11.41 -9.68
N PHE A 80 -20.72 -10.25 -9.64
CA PHE A 80 -22.14 -10.16 -9.33
C PHE A 80 -22.98 -10.13 -10.62
N GLY A 81 -23.92 -11.06 -10.75
CA GLY A 81 -24.90 -11.11 -11.85
C GLY A 81 -26.16 -10.29 -11.60
N GLU A 82 -26.89 -9.89 -12.65
CA GLU A 82 -28.09 -9.06 -12.57
C GLU A 82 -29.24 -9.71 -11.80
N ASN A 83 -29.29 -11.07 -11.71
CA ASN A 83 -30.29 -11.80 -10.91
C ASN A 83 -29.73 -12.24 -9.54
N ALA A 84 -28.70 -11.57 -9.03
CA ALA A 84 -28.01 -11.89 -7.78
C ALA A 84 -27.35 -13.29 -7.78
N GLU A 85 -26.73 -13.65 -8.90
CA GLU A 85 -25.83 -14.81 -9.01
C GLU A 85 -24.38 -14.40 -8.72
N VAL A 86 -23.53 -15.40 -8.41
CA VAL A 86 -22.08 -15.33 -8.59
C VAL A 86 -21.77 -15.88 -9.98
N LEU A 87 -21.06 -15.08 -10.78
CA LEU A 87 -20.66 -15.45 -12.13
C LEU A 87 -19.21 -15.95 -12.16
N ASP A 88 -18.92 -16.86 -13.10
CA ASP A 88 -17.54 -17.22 -13.45
C ASP A 88 -16.88 -16.14 -14.32
N VAL A 89 -15.65 -16.38 -14.77
CA VAL A 89 -14.88 -15.46 -15.63
C VAL A 89 -15.53 -15.27 -17.01
N ASN A 90 -16.36 -16.20 -17.46
CA ASN A 90 -17.06 -16.15 -18.75
C ASN A 90 -18.49 -15.54 -18.63
N GLY A 91 -18.88 -15.11 -17.42
CA GLY A 91 -20.20 -14.54 -17.14
C GLY A 91 -21.30 -15.61 -16.93
N LEU A 92 -20.94 -16.88 -16.74
CA LEU A 92 -21.89 -17.94 -16.46
C LEU A 92 -22.18 -18.05 -14.96
N PRO A 93 -23.45 -18.22 -14.55
CA PRO A 93 -23.82 -18.41 -13.13
C PRO A 93 -23.20 -19.68 -12.55
N ILE A 94 -22.50 -19.54 -11.40
CA ILE A 94 -21.87 -20.66 -10.68
C ILE A 94 -22.42 -20.84 -9.26
N SER A 95 -23.14 -19.86 -8.73
CA SER A 95 -23.78 -19.95 -7.42
C SER A 95 -24.83 -18.84 -7.21
N ASN A 96 -25.62 -18.95 -6.15
CA ASN A 96 -26.46 -17.86 -5.65
C ASN A 96 -25.63 -16.92 -4.77
N PHE A 97 -25.68 -15.62 -5.07
CA PHE A 97 -24.87 -14.63 -4.33
C PHE A 97 -25.31 -14.51 -2.86
N ALA A 98 -26.62 -14.55 -2.56
CA ALA A 98 -27.10 -14.42 -1.19
C ALA A 98 -26.60 -15.58 -0.31
N GLU A 99 -26.60 -16.80 -0.81
CA GLU A 99 -26.10 -17.96 -0.08
C GLU A 99 -24.59 -17.86 0.20
N ILE A 100 -23.81 -17.46 -0.81
CA ILE A 100 -22.35 -17.28 -0.66
C ILE A 100 -22.05 -16.13 0.30
N TYR A 101 -22.74 -14.99 0.15
CA TYR A 101 -22.56 -13.83 1.03
C TYR A 101 -22.82 -14.19 2.50
N GLU A 102 -23.97 -14.79 2.81
CA GLU A 102 -24.33 -15.18 4.18
C GLU A 102 -23.36 -16.21 4.77
N LYS A 103 -22.85 -17.13 3.94
CA LYS A 103 -21.88 -18.14 4.36
C LYS A 103 -20.50 -17.55 4.70
N LEU A 104 -20.06 -16.50 4.00
CA LEU A 104 -18.67 -16.02 4.06
C LEU A 104 -18.51 -14.74 4.88
N LYS A 105 -19.50 -13.84 4.93
CA LYS A 105 -19.41 -12.47 5.44
C LYS A 105 -18.82 -12.32 6.84
N SER A 106 -18.93 -13.32 7.71
CA SER A 106 -18.39 -13.28 9.07
C SER A 106 -16.91 -13.70 9.18
N ALA A 107 -16.34 -14.27 8.11
CA ALA A 107 -15.01 -14.89 8.14
C ALA A 107 -14.09 -14.43 7.00
N ILE A 108 -14.64 -13.90 5.93
CA ILE A 108 -13.93 -13.47 4.72
C ILE A 108 -14.61 -12.19 4.21
N ILE A 109 -13.85 -11.20 3.84
CA ILE A 109 -14.37 -9.92 3.34
C ILE A 109 -14.81 -10.09 1.87
N PRO A 110 -16.09 -9.94 1.52
CA PRO A 110 -16.54 -9.99 0.14
C PRO A 110 -16.05 -8.76 -0.64
N VAL A 111 -15.54 -8.99 -1.84
CA VAL A 111 -15.27 -7.97 -2.86
C VAL A 111 -16.25 -8.23 -4.00
N VAL A 112 -17.25 -7.37 -4.13
CA VAL A 112 -18.32 -7.50 -5.13
C VAL A 112 -17.87 -6.81 -6.41
N LEU A 113 -17.52 -7.61 -7.43
CA LEU A 113 -17.10 -7.11 -8.74
C LEU A 113 -18.33 -6.89 -9.62
N VAL A 114 -18.40 -5.70 -10.20
CA VAL A 114 -19.56 -5.20 -10.95
C VAL A 114 -19.10 -4.57 -12.27
N ASP A 115 -19.56 -5.08 -13.40
CA ASP A 115 -19.08 -4.67 -14.72
C ASP A 115 -20.09 -3.83 -15.51
N THR A 116 -21.39 -3.82 -15.10
CA THR A 116 -22.46 -3.11 -15.80
C THR A 116 -23.34 -2.28 -14.85
N ASP A 117 -24.04 -1.28 -15.39
CA ASP A 117 -25.01 -0.52 -14.60
C ASP A 117 -26.19 -1.39 -14.13
N GLY A 118 -26.63 -2.37 -14.93
CA GLY A 118 -27.67 -3.34 -14.53
C GLY A 118 -27.24 -4.16 -13.32
N GLN A 119 -26.00 -4.65 -13.29
CA GLN A 119 -25.43 -5.31 -12.13
C GLN A 119 -25.34 -4.37 -10.91
N ALA A 120 -24.95 -3.10 -11.13
CA ALA A 120 -24.91 -2.12 -10.05
C ALA A 120 -26.29 -1.88 -9.43
N ASP A 121 -27.33 -1.77 -10.24
CA ASP A 121 -28.72 -1.64 -9.77
C ASP A 121 -29.20 -2.88 -9.01
N ALA A 122 -28.80 -4.06 -9.46
CA ALA A 122 -29.10 -5.32 -8.77
C ALA A 122 -28.35 -5.42 -7.42
N VAL A 123 -27.09 -4.97 -7.33
CA VAL A 123 -26.34 -4.83 -6.07
C VAL A 123 -27.05 -3.87 -5.13
N ILE A 124 -27.48 -2.70 -5.61
CA ILE A 124 -28.23 -1.72 -4.81
C ILE A 124 -29.50 -2.37 -4.26
N LYS A 125 -30.27 -3.04 -5.10
CA LYS A 125 -31.48 -3.76 -4.68
C LYS A 125 -31.19 -4.82 -3.61
N PHE A 126 -30.10 -5.57 -3.77
CA PHE A 126 -29.71 -6.62 -2.82
C PHE A 126 -29.36 -6.08 -1.44
N PHE A 127 -28.57 -4.98 -1.38
CA PHE A 127 -28.10 -4.42 -0.11
C PHE A 127 -29.10 -3.45 0.54
N ASN A 128 -29.97 -2.76 -0.21
CA ASN A 128 -31.00 -1.87 0.35
C ASN A 128 -31.99 -2.57 1.31
N GLY A 129 -32.17 -3.87 1.19
CA GLY A 129 -32.97 -4.65 2.11
C GLY A 129 -32.27 -5.04 3.43
N LYS A 130 -31.01 -4.69 3.58
CA LYS A 130 -30.18 -5.07 4.74
C LYS A 130 -29.97 -3.84 5.63
N THR A 131 -30.01 -4.04 6.95
CA THR A 131 -29.75 -2.99 7.93
C THR A 131 -28.32 -3.04 8.43
N GLY A 132 -27.73 -1.88 8.73
CA GLY A 132 -26.39 -1.76 9.32
C GLY A 132 -25.28 -1.45 8.31
N ASP A 133 -24.06 -1.38 8.82
CA ASP A 133 -22.85 -1.17 8.03
C ASP A 133 -22.31 -2.52 7.53
N PHE A 134 -21.85 -2.55 6.27
CA PHE A 134 -21.39 -3.79 5.63
C PHE A 134 -19.87 -3.83 5.54
N ASP A 135 -19.25 -4.94 5.94
CA ASP A 135 -17.82 -5.19 5.70
C ASP A 135 -17.60 -5.72 4.27
N VAL A 136 -17.90 -4.87 3.28
CA VAL A 136 -17.85 -5.21 1.85
C VAL A 136 -17.02 -4.19 1.07
N THR A 137 -16.42 -4.65 -0.04
CA THR A 137 -15.75 -3.78 -1.02
C THR A 137 -16.47 -3.89 -2.35
N PHE A 138 -16.83 -2.78 -2.97
CA PHE A 138 -17.34 -2.73 -4.34
C PHE A 138 -16.19 -2.47 -5.30
N ALA A 139 -16.09 -3.27 -6.34
CA ALA A 139 -15.00 -3.21 -7.31
C ALA A 139 -15.54 -3.15 -8.74
N SER A 140 -14.86 -2.41 -9.61
CA SER A 140 -15.16 -2.33 -11.04
C SER A 140 -13.92 -1.81 -11.80
N ASP A 141 -13.83 -2.09 -13.09
CA ASP A 141 -12.96 -1.38 -14.03
C ASP A 141 -13.58 -0.04 -14.50
N LYS A 142 -14.85 0.20 -14.13
CA LYS A 142 -15.61 1.42 -14.44
C LYS A 142 -15.71 2.29 -13.19
N PRO A 143 -14.90 3.37 -13.07
CA PRO A 143 -14.85 4.21 -11.87
C PRO A 143 -16.21 4.81 -11.49
N GLN A 144 -17.08 5.12 -12.48
CA GLN A 144 -18.42 5.64 -12.25
C GLN A 144 -19.33 4.64 -11.54
N ILE A 145 -19.17 3.33 -11.79
CA ILE A 145 -19.91 2.28 -11.08
C ILE A 145 -19.47 2.21 -9.63
N VAL A 146 -18.16 2.23 -9.37
CA VAL A 146 -17.62 2.28 -8.00
C VAL A 146 -18.18 3.49 -7.27
N LYS A 147 -18.16 4.67 -7.91
CA LYS A 147 -18.69 5.91 -7.34
C LYS A 147 -20.17 5.77 -6.98
N LYS A 148 -21.02 5.33 -7.92
CA LYS A 148 -22.45 5.10 -7.71
C LYS A 148 -22.74 4.21 -6.49
N LEU A 149 -22.03 3.08 -6.38
CA LEU A 149 -22.19 2.14 -5.26
C LEU A 149 -21.68 2.73 -3.94
N ARG A 150 -20.59 3.49 -3.97
CA ARG A 150 -20.02 4.15 -2.79
C ARG A 150 -20.89 5.31 -2.30
N GLU A 151 -21.50 6.09 -3.18
CA GLU A 151 -22.46 7.13 -2.83
C GLU A 151 -23.73 6.52 -2.21
N THR A 152 -24.17 5.36 -2.70
CA THR A 152 -25.33 4.63 -2.13
C THR A 152 -25.00 3.98 -0.79
N PHE A 153 -23.80 3.40 -0.64
CA PHE A 153 -23.35 2.68 0.56
C PHE A 153 -22.04 3.26 1.10
N PRO A 154 -22.07 4.42 1.77
CA PRO A 154 -20.86 5.14 2.19
C PRO A 154 -19.98 4.38 3.18
N SER A 155 -20.51 3.43 3.95
CA SER A 155 -19.74 2.61 4.90
C SER A 155 -18.95 1.48 4.23
N ALA A 156 -19.27 1.10 2.99
CA ALA A 156 -18.52 0.11 2.23
C ALA A 156 -17.19 0.70 1.71
N ARG A 157 -16.33 -0.09 1.08
CA ARG A 157 -15.09 0.34 0.43
C ARG A 157 -15.23 0.30 -1.08
N GLY A 158 -14.36 1.06 -1.77
CA GLY A 158 -14.24 1.05 -3.22
C GLY A 158 -12.89 0.52 -3.68
N ALA A 159 -12.89 -0.19 -4.80
CA ALA A 159 -11.72 -0.65 -5.52
C ALA A 159 -11.87 -0.40 -7.02
N VAL A 160 -10.80 0.04 -7.67
CA VAL A 160 -10.78 0.22 -9.13
C VAL A 160 -9.75 -0.72 -9.75
N PHE A 161 -10.18 -1.48 -10.75
CA PHE A 161 -9.29 -2.28 -11.59
C PHE A 161 -8.74 -1.43 -12.74
N PHE A 162 -7.46 -1.60 -13.04
CA PHE A 162 -6.82 -1.05 -14.23
C PHE A 162 -6.14 -2.18 -15.01
N SER A 163 -6.41 -2.28 -16.29
CA SER A 163 -5.69 -3.22 -17.18
C SER A 163 -4.29 -2.73 -17.52
N GLU A 164 -4.16 -1.41 -17.64
CA GLU A 164 -2.91 -0.69 -17.89
C GLU A 164 -3.02 0.71 -17.29
N LEU A 165 -1.89 1.36 -17.05
CA LEU A 165 -1.83 2.71 -16.54
C LEU A 165 -1.06 3.61 -17.51
N ALA A 166 -1.72 4.66 -17.98
CA ALA A 166 -1.07 5.70 -18.77
C ALA A 166 -0.04 6.49 -17.94
N ASP A 167 -0.38 6.80 -16.70
CA ASP A 167 0.52 7.37 -15.69
C ASP A 167 0.03 7.03 -14.26
N ASP A 168 0.96 7.02 -13.31
CA ASP A 168 0.68 6.58 -11.93
C ASP A 168 -0.28 7.54 -11.18
N TYR A 169 -0.27 8.84 -11.53
CA TYR A 169 -1.15 9.82 -10.90
C TYR A 169 -2.61 9.65 -11.33
N SER A 170 -2.84 9.22 -12.57
CA SER A 170 -4.19 8.94 -13.06
C SER A 170 -4.89 7.89 -12.21
N ALA A 171 -4.20 6.83 -11.79
CA ALA A 171 -4.76 5.83 -10.88
C ALA A 171 -5.17 6.44 -9.53
N VAL A 172 -4.34 7.31 -8.96
CA VAL A 172 -4.62 8.00 -7.69
C VAL A 172 -5.82 8.94 -7.84
N LYS A 173 -5.84 9.74 -8.91
CA LYS A 173 -6.93 10.68 -9.20
C LYS A 173 -8.26 9.94 -9.37
N ILE A 174 -8.29 8.95 -10.25
CA ILE A 174 -9.49 8.15 -10.53
C ILE A 174 -9.99 7.45 -9.26
N ALA A 175 -9.10 6.83 -8.47
CA ALA A 175 -9.47 6.20 -7.22
C ALA A 175 -10.09 7.20 -6.22
N ASN A 176 -9.53 8.41 -6.09
CA ASN A 176 -10.10 9.44 -5.22
C ASN A 176 -11.48 9.92 -5.71
N GLU A 177 -11.61 10.22 -7.00
CA GLU A 177 -12.86 10.72 -7.61
C GLU A 177 -13.99 9.68 -7.63
N SER A 178 -13.64 8.38 -7.59
CA SER A 178 -14.58 7.26 -7.51
C SER A 178 -14.81 6.73 -6.09
N TYR A 179 -14.26 7.40 -5.07
CA TYR A 179 -14.37 6.99 -3.67
C TYR A 179 -13.76 5.62 -3.37
N ALA A 180 -12.68 5.27 -4.09
CA ALA A 180 -11.93 4.05 -3.90
C ALA A 180 -10.64 4.29 -3.09
N ASN A 181 -10.30 3.34 -2.22
CA ASN A 181 -9.02 3.29 -1.50
C ASN A 181 -8.07 2.24 -2.09
N ILE A 182 -8.60 1.33 -2.91
CA ILE A 182 -7.88 0.19 -3.46
C ILE A 182 -7.71 0.38 -4.96
N VAL A 183 -6.47 0.26 -5.43
CA VAL A 183 -6.08 0.19 -6.84
C VAL A 183 -5.66 -1.25 -7.12
N ILE A 184 -6.29 -1.91 -8.07
CA ILE A 184 -5.99 -3.30 -8.44
C ILE A 184 -5.33 -3.31 -9.81
N LEU A 185 -4.13 -3.90 -9.88
CA LEU A 185 -3.28 -3.92 -11.07
C LEU A 185 -2.88 -5.35 -11.44
N PRO A 186 -2.77 -5.69 -12.72
CA PRO A 186 -2.13 -6.94 -13.15
C PRO A 186 -0.64 -6.89 -12.82
N GLN A 187 -0.01 -8.05 -12.62
CA GLN A 187 1.42 -8.15 -12.29
C GLN A 187 2.31 -7.40 -13.29
N SER A 188 1.96 -7.38 -14.58
CA SER A 188 2.70 -6.67 -15.62
C SER A 188 2.80 -5.15 -15.39
N GLU A 189 1.85 -4.59 -14.62
CA GLU A 189 1.78 -3.17 -14.28
C GLU A 189 2.35 -2.87 -12.87
N VAL A 190 2.82 -3.88 -12.13
CA VAL A 190 3.20 -3.73 -10.72
C VAL A 190 4.72 -3.68 -10.59
N THR A 191 5.29 -2.48 -10.50
CA THR A 191 6.69 -2.26 -10.11
C THR A 191 6.78 -1.67 -8.72
N ALA A 192 7.93 -1.79 -8.05
CA ALA A 192 8.13 -1.24 -6.71
C ALA A 192 7.96 0.29 -6.68
N GLU A 193 8.39 0.99 -7.73
CA GLU A 193 8.27 2.44 -7.87
C GLU A 193 6.83 2.87 -8.07
N ARG A 194 6.10 2.20 -8.98
CA ARG A 194 4.66 2.49 -9.23
C ARG A 194 3.82 2.23 -8.00
N VAL A 195 4.04 1.09 -7.34
CA VAL A 195 3.36 0.74 -6.09
C VAL A 195 3.64 1.79 -5.02
N ALA A 196 4.92 2.18 -4.83
CA ALA A 196 5.29 3.22 -3.89
C ALA A 196 4.69 4.59 -4.26
N TYR A 197 4.61 4.94 -5.56
CA TYR A 197 3.98 6.19 -6.00
C TYR A 197 2.50 6.28 -5.59
N ILE A 198 1.74 5.22 -5.82
CA ILE A 198 0.32 5.14 -5.48
C ILE A 198 0.12 5.12 -3.96
N GLN A 199 0.94 4.34 -3.25
CA GLN A 199 0.88 4.21 -1.80
C GLN A 199 1.26 5.51 -1.07
N ALA A 200 2.20 6.29 -1.62
CA ALA A 200 2.60 7.60 -1.10
C ALA A 200 1.43 8.61 -1.08
N ARG A 201 0.34 8.30 -1.75
CA ARG A 201 -0.88 9.13 -1.83
C ARG A 201 -2.07 8.46 -1.17
N PHE A 202 -1.80 7.76 -0.07
CA PHE A 202 -2.79 7.15 0.82
C PHE A 202 -3.68 6.07 0.15
N LYS A 203 -3.24 5.46 -0.95
CA LYS A 203 -3.95 4.34 -1.60
C LYS A 203 -3.26 3.02 -1.28
N THR A 204 -3.98 1.92 -1.43
CA THR A 204 -3.41 0.57 -1.39
C THR A 204 -3.39 -0.02 -2.78
N VAL A 205 -2.39 -0.86 -3.04
CA VAL A 205 -2.26 -1.57 -4.32
C VAL A 205 -2.44 -3.06 -4.06
N TRP A 206 -3.29 -3.70 -4.84
CA TRP A 206 -3.45 -5.14 -4.91
C TRP A 206 -2.91 -5.63 -6.25
N ALA A 207 -2.00 -6.59 -6.23
CA ALA A 207 -1.38 -7.17 -7.41
C ALA A 207 -2.12 -8.45 -7.83
N VAL A 208 -2.62 -8.50 -9.08
CA VAL A 208 -3.20 -9.72 -9.64
C VAL A 208 -2.07 -10.58 -10.18
N ALA A 209 -1.84 -11.73 -9.56
CA ALA A 209 -0.82 -12.66 -9.98
C ALA A 209 -1.16 -13.24 -11.39
N ALA A 210 -0.17 -13.25 -12.29
CA ALA A 210 -0.34 -13.71 -13.66
C ALA A 210 -0.61 -15.21 -13.74
N ASP A 211 -0.06 -15.95 -12.78
CA ASP A 211 -0.24 -17.41 -12.63
C ASP A 211 -0.12 -17.82 -11.16
N THR A 212 -0.16 -19.12 -10.88
CA THR A 212 -0.05 -19.67 -9.53
C THR A 212 1.35 -20.20 -9.18
N GLN A 213 2.36 -19.85 -9.97
CA GLN A 213 3.73 -20.24 -9.72
C GLN A 213 4.33 -19.45 -8.55
N ARG A 214 5.23 -20.09 -7.82
CA ARG A 214 5.83 -19.52 -6.62
C ARG A 214 6.60 -18.22 -6.87
N PHE A 215 7.34 -18.13 -7.98
CA PHE A 215 8.11 -16.93 -8.33
C PHE A 215 7.23 -15.76 -8.77
N THR A 216 6.08 -16.02 -9.36
CA THR A 216 5.05 -15.01 -9.62
C THR A 216 4.57 -14.36 -8.33
N TYR A 217 4.31 -15.16 -7.29
CA TYR A 217 3.96 -14.59 -5.97
C TYR A 217 5.10 -13.79 -5.35
N TYR A 218 6.35 -14.27 -5.46
CA TYR A 218 7.50 -13.53 -4.92
C TYR A 218 7.66 -12.17 -5.59
N ASP A 219 7.42 -12.08 -6.88
CA ASP A 219 7.48 -10.84 -7.64
C ASP A 219 6.38 -9.87 -7.19
N CYS A 220 5.13 -10.34 -7.09
CA CYS A 220 4.04 -9.57 -6.50
C CYS A 220 4.37 -9.08 -5.08
N PHE A 221 5.01 -9.89 -4.23
CA PHE A 221 5.37 -9.48 -2.88
C PHE A 221 6.48 -8.43 -2.90
N ALA A 222 7.52 -8.62 -3.71
CA ALA A 222 8.67 -7.73 -3.83
C ALA A 222 8.31 -6.35 -4.39
N SER A 223 7.21 -6.23 -5.14
CA SER A 223 6.69 -4.94 -5.56
C SER A 223 6.23 -4.05 -4.39
N GLY A 224 6.02 -4.64 -3.21
CA GLY A 224 5.48 -3.95 -2.05
C GLY A 224 3.96 -3.81 -2.02
N ALA A 225 3.22 -4.49 -2.89
CA ALA A 225 1.77 -4.48 -2.89
C ALA A 225 1.18 -4.91 -1.53
N HIS A 226 0.02 -4.37 -1.18
CA HIS A 226 -0.66 -4.67 0.09
C HIS A 226 -1.32 -6.05 0.08
N ALA A 227 -1.72 -6.50 -1.11
CA ALA A 227 -2.35 -7.81 -1.29
C ALA A 227 -1.95 -8.45 -2.62
N VAL A 228 -2.06 -9.76 -2.67
CA VAL A 228 -2.00 -10.55 -3.91
C VAL A 228 -3.38 -11.14 -4.19
N VAL A 229 -3.87 -10.95 -5.41
CA VAL A 229 -5.11 -11.53 -5.93
C VAL A 229 -4.75 -12.77 -6.74
N THR A 230 -5.39 -13.89 -6.45
CA THR A 230 -5.03 -15.19 -7.08
C THR A 230 -6.20 -16.17 -7.11
N GLY A 231 -6.16 -17.11 -8.06
CA GLY A 231 -7.03 -18.28 -8.09
C GLY A 231 -6.61 -19.39 -7.10
N ASP A 232 -5.37 -19.38 -6.59
CA ASP A 232 -4.86 -20.36 -5.60
C ASP A 232 -4.28 -19.67 -4.37
N PHE A 233 -5.16 -19.37 -3.41
CA PHE A 233 -4.75 -18.73 -2.15
C PHE A 233 -3.86 -19.64 -1.29
N SER A 234 -3.98 -20.96 -1.41
CA SER A 234 -3.13 -21.91 -0.66
C SER A 234 -1.68 -21.85 -1.14
N ALA A 235 -1.47 -21.79 -2.47
CA ALA A 235 -0.13 -21.60 -3.05
C ALA A 235 0.48 -20.25 -2.64
N ALA A 236 -0.31 -19.17 -2.62
CA ALA A 236 0.14 -17.87 -2.13
C ALA A 236 0.58 -17.93 -0.66
N TYR A 237 -0.19 -18.57 0.22
CA TYR A 237 0.24 -18.80 1.62
C TYR A 237 1.49 -19.66 1.72
N LYS A 238 1.65 -20.71 0.90
CA LYS A 238 2.89 -21.51 0.85
C LYS A 238 4.09 -20.65 0.48
N ALA A 239 3.94 -19.73 -0.49
CA ALA A 239 4.99 -18.80 -0.88
C ALA A 239 5.36 -17.86 0.29
N ILE A 240 4.37 -17.25 0.96
CA ILE A 240 4.60 -16.40 2.14
C ILE A 240 5.32 -17.17 3.27
N ARG A 241 4.87 -18.38 3.60
CA ARG A 241 5.43 -19.22 4.67
C ARG A 241 6.87 -19.63 4.39
N SER A 242 7.29 -19.66 3.14
CA SER A 242 8.65 -20.02 2.75
C SER A 242 9.67 -18.90 3.03
N LEU A 243 9.19 -17.68 3.34
CA LEU A 243 10.02 -16.52 3.66
C LEU A 243 10.28 -16.42 5.17
N SER A 244 11.45 -15.89 5.54
CA SER A 244 11.82 -15.75 6.96
C SER A 244 11.11 -14.56 7.63
N LYS A 245 11.06 -14.60 8.96
CA LYS A 245 10.36 -13.59 9.78
C LYS A 245 10.89 -12.15 9.62
N ASN A 246 12.15 -12.00 9.23
CA ASN A 246 12.78 -10.69 9.07
C ASN A 246 12.68 -10.14 7.63
N ILE A 247 11.94 -10.79 6.76
CA ILE A 247 11.67 -10.29 5.41
C ILE A 247 10.63 -9.17 5.48
N ILE A 248 10.90 -8.10 4.75
CA ILE A 248 9.95 -7.03 4.42
C ILE A 248 9.82 -6.91 2.90
N THR A 249 8.65 -6.52 2.44
CA THR A 249 8.34 -6.40 1.00
C THR A 249 8.55 -4.99 0.47
N ARG A 250 8.65 -4.01 1.37
CA ARG A 250 8.82 -2.58 1.05
C ARG A 250 9.45 -1.86 2.23
N THR A 251 10.06 -0.72 1.96
CA THR A 251 10.49 0.25 2.97
C THR A 251 9.34 1.22 3.29
N SER A 252 9.39 1.87 4.45
CA SER A 252 8.39 2.87 4.85
C SER A 252 8.65 4.22 4.20
N PHE A 253 7.63 5.05 4.07
CA PHE A 253 7.79 6.46 3.75
C PHE A 253 8.36 7.20 4.96
N ASN A 254 9.39 8.00 4.73
CA ASN A 254 10.01 8.88 5.70
C ASN A 254 9.32 10.24 5.63
N VAL A 255 8.43 10.51 6.58
CA VAL A 255 7.64 11.75 6.63
C VAL A 255 8.29 12.71 7.61
N ALA A 256 8.76 13.85 7.13
CA ALA A 256 9.39 14.88 7.94
C ALA A 256 8.32 15.74 8.62
N HIS A 257 8.08 15.53 9.92
CA HIS A 257 7.13 16.28 10.74
C HIS A 257 7.55 17.73 10.85
N ARG A 258 6.74 18.66 10.38
CA ARG A 258 7.02 20.12 10.34
C ARG A 258 8.38 20.47 9.70
N GLY A 259 8.84 19.67 8.75
CA GLY A 259 10.19 19.76 8.19
C GLY A 259 11.23 19.01 9.02
N LEU A 260 12.23 19.70 9.59
CA LEU A 260 13.25 19.12 10.50
C LEU A 260 13.32 19.87 11.84
N PRO A 261 12.35 19.72 12.73
CA PRO A 261 12.16 20.56 13.91
C PRO A 261 13.26 20.38 14.98
N LYS A 262 14.12 19.36 14.87
CA LYS A 262 15.26 19.16 15.80
C LYS A 262 16.47 20.02 15.46
N ILE A 263 16.57 20.56 14.23
CA ILE A 263 17.75 21.32 13.77
C ILE A 263 17.40 22.60 12.99
N LYS A 264 16.13 22.81 12.67
CA LYS A 264 15.58 23.98 11.99
C LYS A 264 14.31 24.45 12.69
N ASN A 265 13.88 25.67 12.41
CA ASN A 265 12.56 26.12 12.85
C ASN A 265 11.49 25.16 12.30
N GLU A 266 10.53 24.78 13.15
CA GLU A 266 9.38 24.00 12.69
C GLU A 266 8.54 24.81 11.69
N ASN A 267 7.88 24.13 10.76
CA ASN A 267 7.02 24.76 9.74
C ASN A 267 7.73 25.89 8.97
N SER A 268 9.05 25.75 8.70
CA SER A 268 9.84 26.79 8.05
C SER A 268 10.35 26.37 6.66
N ALA A 269 10.61 27.36 5.81
CA ALA A 269 11.18 27.12 4.49
C ALA A 269 12.56 26.43 4.57
N SER A 270 13.39 26.83 5.55
CA SER A 270 14.71 26.20 5.77
C SER A 270 14.59 24.76 6.25
N GLY A 271 13.60 24.47 7.12
CA GLY A 271 13.29 23.13 7.61
C GLY A 271 12.82 22.19 6.48
N ILE A 272 11.95 22.70 5.61
CA ILE A 272 11.45 21.96 4.42
C ILE A 272 12.60 21.64 3.47
N LYS A 273 13.43 22.63 3.09
CA LYS A 273 14.59 22.42 2.22
C LYS A 273 15.58 21.42 2.80
N ALA A 274 15.82 21.48 4.12
CA ALA A 274 16.68 20.53 4.80
C ALA A 274 16.11 19.09 4.79
N ALA A 275 14.79 18.93 4.97
CA ALA A 275 14.11 17.65 4.88
C ALA A 275 14.21 17.05 3.46
N VAL A 276 13.99 17.87 2.43
CA VAL A 276 14.18 17.47 1.02
C VAL A 276 15.61 16.98 0.77
N ALA A 277 16.62 17.76 1.21
CA ALA A 277 18.03 17.40 1.05
C ALA A 277 18.43 16.13 1.83
N ALA A 278 17.68 15.79 2.86
CA ALA A 278 17.83 14.56 3.62
C ALA A 278 17.07 13.36 3.00
N GLY A 279 16.35 13.56 1.91
CA GLY A 279 15.61 12.51 1.23
C GLY A 279 14.27 12.17 1.89
N ALA A 280 13.64 13.11 2.59
CA ALA A 280 12.28 12.93 3.07
C ALA A 280 11.34 12.65 1.88
N THR A 281 10.55 11.57 1.98
CA THR A 281 9.56 11.23 0.95
C THR A 281 8.37 12.18 0.98
N HIS A 282 8.07 12.66 2.20
CA HIS A 282 7.01 13.63 2.47
C HIS A 282 7.53 14.66 3.47
N VAL A 283 7.03 15.86 3.36
CA VAL A 283 7.14 16.89 4.39
C VAL A 283 5.72 17.19 4.86
N GLU A 284 5.51 17.09 6.14
CA GLU A 284 4.26 17.48 6.78
C GLU A 284 4.41 18.88 7.34
N ILE A 285 3.39 19.71 7.18
CA ILE A 285 3.25 21.05 7.76
C ILE A 285 1.83 21.31 8.22
N ASP A 286 1.67 22.25 9.14
CA ASP A 286 0.39 22.70 9.68
C ASP A 286 -0.03 24.03 9.03
N GLY A 287 -1.32 24.25 8.78
CA GLY A 287 -1.82 25.44 8.10
C GLY A 287 -2.92 26.19 8.83
N TYR A 288 -2.76 27.53 8.89
CA TYR A 288 -3.79 28.50 9.31
C TYR A 288 -3.99 29.57 8.23
N ILE A 289 -5.16 30.23 8.24
CA ILE A 289 -5.53 31.25 7.25
C ILE A 289 -5.65 32.63 7.88
N THR A 290 -5.11 33.66 7.21
CA THR A 290 -5.24 35.06 7.60
C THR A 290 -6.60 35.67 7.25
N THR A 291 -6.88 36.91 7.71
CA THR A 291 -8.13 37.62 7.42
C THR A 291 -8.34 37.89 5.92
N ASP A 292 -7.27 38.04 5.16
CA ASP A 292 -7.24 38.27 3.69
C ASP A 292 -6.99 37.00 2.87
N ASN A 293 -7.21 35.82 3.48
CA ASN A 293 -7.21 34.51 2.85
C ASN A 293 -5.85 34.03 2.32
N VAL A 294 -4.75 34.37 2.99
CA VAL A 294 -3.43 33.77 2.74
C VAL A 294 -3.18 32.67 3.77
N ILE A 295 -2.73 31.50 3.34
CA ILE A 295 -2.40 30.36 4.20
C ILE A 295 -0.95 30.45 4.63
N TYR A 296 -0.69 30.37 5.95
CA TYR A 296 0.64 30.37 6.55
C TYR A 296 0.90 29.05 7.30
N ALA A 297 2.16 28.63 7.30
CA ALA A 297 2.58 27.41 7.98
C ALA A 297 2.87 27.68 9.46
N SER A 298 2.09 27.06 10.36
CA SER A 298 2.30 27.17 11.82
C SER A 298 1.56 26.04 12.53
N HIS A 299 2.19 25.44 13.55
CA HIS A 299 1.50 24.43 14.37
C HIS A 299 0.44 25.03 15.28
N ASP A 300 0.74 26.13 15.93
CA ASP A 300 -0.19 26.82 16.82
C ASP A 300 -0.83 28.00 16.09
N GLY A 301 -2.13 28.21 16.27
CA GLY A 301 -2.82 29.39 15.74
C GLY A 301 -2.38 30.69 16.43
N SER A 302 -1.78 30.59 17.63
CA SER A 302 -1.23 31.73 18.37
C SER A 302 0.24 31.99 18.02
N LEU A 303 0.60 33.25 17.81
CA LEU A 303 1.93 33.67 17.36
C LEU A 303 3.00 33.73 18.47
N GLY A 304 2.61 33.92 19.73
CA GLY A 304 3.53 34.31 20.82
C GLY A 304 4.52 33.24 21.29
N LYS A 305 4.42 31.99 20.84
CA LYS A 305 5.21 30.87 21.37
C LYS A 305 6.59 30.73 20.72
N ILE A 306 6.62 30.78 19.40
CA ILE A 306 7.82 30.52 18.60
C ILE A 306 8.09 31.61 17.57
N THR A 307 7.41 32.73 17.68
CA THR A 307 7.54 33.88 16.76
C THR A 307 7.67 35.19 17.51
N THR A 308 8.07 36.26 16.80
CA THR A 308 8.07 37.62 17.30
C THR A 308 6.69 38.25 17.36
N GLY A 309 5.66 37.60 16.81
CA GLY A 309 4.29 38.09 16.76
C GLY A 309 3.50 37.86 18.04
N SER A 310 2.30 38.43 18.11
CA SER A 310 1.33 38.21 19.19
C SER A 310 -0.09 38.11 18.65
N GLY A 311 -0.98 37.48 19.42
CA GLY A 311 -2.36 37.20 19.01
C GLY A 311 -2.47 35.95 18.14
N TYR A 312 -3.48 35.89 17.28
CA TYR A 312 -3.81 34.70 16.47
C TYR A 312 -3.64 35.01 14.99
N ILE A 313 -3.09 34.06 14.23
CA ILE A 313 -2.90 34.14 12.76
C ILE A 313 -4.21 34.50 12.05
N GLU A 314 -5.30 33.87 12.45
CA GLU A 314 -6.63 34.06 11.86
C GLU A 314 -7.25 35.43 12.09
N GLN A 315 -6.58 36.29 12.91
CA GLN A 315 -6.95 37.68 13.17
C GLN A 315 -5.99 38.67 12.51
N LYS A 316 -4.96 38.20 11.78
CA LYS A 316 -3.95 38.99 11.11
C LYS A 316 -4.18 39.02 9.60
N SER A 317 -3.71 40.10 8.98
CA SER A 317 -3.54 40.18 7.53
C SER A 317 -2.21 39.54 7.11
N SER A 318 -2.07 39.21 5.84
CA SER A 318 -0.80 38.74 5.26
C SER A 318 0.31 39.80 5.43
N ALA A 319 -0.02 41.11 5.29
CA ALA A 319 0.91 42.19 5.49
C ALA A 319 1.47 42.23 6.92
N GLU A 320 0.66 41.96 7.95
CA GLU A 320 1.13 41.80 9.32
C GLU A 320 2.02 40.57 9.48
N MET A 321 1.63 39.41 8.88
CA MET A 321 2.40 38.18 8.96
C MET A 321 3.82 38.34 8.41
N GLU A 322 4.01 39.15 7.37
CA GLU A 322 5.33 39.43 6.77
C GLU A 322 6.29 40.13 7.75
N THR A 323 5.78 40.78 8.79
CA THR A 323 6.58 41.45 9.83
C THR A 323 7.07 40.50 10.91
N TYR A 324 6.47 39.35 11.09
CA TYR A 324 6.80 38.39 12.14
C TYR A 324 7.90 37.42 11.70
N ARG A 325 8.66 36.93 12.70
CA ARG A 325 9.79 36.04 12.49
C ARG A 325 9.69 34.82 13.40
N LEU A 326 10.14 33.67 12.92
CA LEU A 326 10.37 32.49 13.74
C LEU A 326 11.60 32.71 14.61
N THR A 327 11.58 32.16 15.84
CA THR A 327 12.60 32.46 16.87
C THR A 327 13.23 31.23 17.52
N GLN A 328 12.90 30.02 17.09
CA GLN A 328 13.41 28.80 17.73
C GLN A 328 14.91 28.60 17.51
N TYR A 329 15.39 28.74 16.26
CA TYR A 329 16.80 28.56 15.89
C TYR A 329 17.38 29.73 15.07
N TYR A 330 16.59 30.25 14.12
CA TYR A 330 17.02 31.26 13.17
C TYR A 330 15.95 32.33 13.00
N ASP A 331 16.39 33.53 12.73
CA ASP A 331 15.50 34.61 12.31
C ASP A 331 15.11 34.41 10.85
N GLU A 332 13.93 33.87 10.62
CA GLU A 332 13.37 33.70 9.28
C GLU A 332 11.86 33.97 9.26
N LYS A 333 11.31 34.22 8.09
CA LYS A 333 9.87 34.41 7.90
C LYS A 333 9.06 33.18 8.28
N ILE A 334 7.82 33.41 8.72
CA ILE A 334 6.78 32.38 8.75
C ILE A 334 6.35 32.18 7.29
N PRO A 335 6.54 31.02 6.66
CA PRO A 335 6.28 30.88 5.23
C PRO A 335 4.79 30.81 4.94
N SER A 336 4.37 31.48 3.88
CA SER A 336 3.09 31.24 3.21
C SER A 336 3.08 29.88 2.51
N LEU A 337 1.90 29.36 2.14
CA LEU A 337 1.79 28.11 1.39
C LEU A 337 2.52 28.17 0.04
N ASP A 338 2.56 29.32 -0.62
CA ASP A 338 3.35 29.51 -1.84
C ASP A 338 4.84 29.30 -1.58
N GLU A 339 5.38 29.90 -0.51
CA GLU A 339 6.79 29.76 -0.13
C GLU A 339 7.11 28.32 0.34
N VAL A 340 6.15 27.63 0.94
CA VAL A 340 6.26 26.18 1.23
C VAL A 340 6.42 25.38 -0.05
N ILE A 341 5.58 25.65 -1.07
CA ILE A 341 5.66 24.99 -2.37
C ILE A 341 6.99 25.31 -3.07
N ASP A 342 7.44 26.56 -3.02
CA ASP A 342 8.76 26.97 -3.54
C ASP A 342 9.92 26.22 -2.85
N ALA A 343 9.81 25.98 -1.54
CA ALA A 343 10.81 25.21 -0.80
C ALA A 343 10.89 23.73 -1.22
N LEU A 344 9.85 23.21 -1.86
CA LEU A 344 9.76 21.85 -2.41
C LEU A 344 10.14 21.78 -3.90
N GLU A 345 10.41 22.92 -4.55
CA GLU A 345 10.66 22.95 -5.99
C GLU A 345 11.89 22.10 -6.39
N GLY A 346 11.84 21.48 -7.56
CA GLY A 346 12.90 20.59 -8.05
C GLY A 346 12.98 19.23 -7.35
N SER A 347 12.14 18.96 -6.34
CA SER A 347 12.12 17.68 -5.62
C SER A 347 10.94 16.78 -6.03
N ARG A 348 10.99 15.51 -5.62
CA ARG A 348 9.85 14.57 -5.70
C ARG A 348 9.09 14.45 -4.37
N THR A 349 9.47 15.21 -3.37
CA THR A 349 8.87 15.19 -2.03
C THR A 349 7.41 15.63 -2.08
N ILE A 350 6.55 14.91 -1.40
CA ILE A 350 5.11 15.20 -1.32
C ILE A 350 4.84 16.09 -0.12
N LEU A 351 4.00 17.09 -0.29
CA LEU A 351 3.49 17.92 0.79
C LEU A 351 2.30 17.24 1.45
N ILE A 352 2.35 17.05 2.75
CA ILE A 352 1.22 16.73 3.61
C ILE A 352 0.85 18.00 4.36
N LEU A 353 -0.34 18.54 4.13
CA LEU A 353 -0.85 19.72 4.81
C LEU A 353 -1.89 19.33 5.86
N GLU A 354 -1.59 19.56 7.15
CA GLU A 354 -2.61 19.50 8.20
C GLU A 354 -3.43 20.79 8.21
N ILE A 355 -4.74 20.68 7.97
CA ILE A 355 -5.65 21.82 8.07
C ILE A 355 -6.11 21.96 9.51
N LYS A 356 -5.62 23.00 10.19
CA LYS A 356 -5.93 23.33 11.60
C LYS A 356 -6.90 24.51 11.75
N SER A 357 -7.14 25.25 10.68
CA SER A 357 -7.97 26.45 10.68
C SER A 357 -9.42 26.16 11.11
N ASN A 358 -9.98 27.04 11.93
CA ASN A 358 -11.40 27.04 12.28
C ASN A 358 -12.29 27.55 11.13
N TYR A 359 -11.72 28.19 10.11
CA TYR A 359 -12.42 28.76 8.96
C TYR A 359 -12.35 27.83 7.75
N CYS A 360 -12.87 26.61 7.88
CA CYS A 360 -12.75 25.53 6.90
C CYS A 360 -13.10 25.96 5.47
N ASP A 361 -14.25 26.61 5.25
CA ASP A 361 -14.70 27.01 3.91
C ASP A 361 -13.74 28.00 3.24
N ARG A 362 -13.28 29.01 4.00
CA ARG A 362 -12.31 30.00 3.51
C ARG A 362 -10.97 29.35 3.20
N PHE A 363 -10.52 28.47 4.11
CA PHE A 363 -9.25 27.76 3.97
C PHE A 363 -9.24 26.90 2.72
N VAL A 364 -10.23 26.04 2.55
CA VAL A 364 -10.32 25.11 1.39
C VAL A 364 -10.46 25.90 0.07
N ALA A 365 -11.23 26.99 0.07
CA ALA A 365 -11.34 27.84 -1.11
C ALA A 365 -10.01 28.55 -1.48
N ALA A 366 -9.26 29.03 -0.48
CA ALA A 366 -7.94 29.62 -0.69
C ALA A 366 -6.91 28.55 -1.12
N LEU A 367 -6.93 27.39 -0.46
CA LEU A 367 -6.08 26.24 -0.79
C LEU A 367 -6.26 25.82 -2.26
N LYS A 368 -7.52 25.66 -2.68
CA LYS A 368 -7.83 25.29 -4.06
C LYS A 368 -7.22 26.26 -5.07
N LYS A 369 -7.34 27.57 -4.83
CA LYS A 369 -6.76 28.60 -5.71
C LYS A 369 -5.23 28.49 -5.81
N VAL A 370 -4.54 28.20 -4.69
CA VAL A 370 -3.08 28.03 -4.68
C VAL A 370 -2.70 26.77 -5.45
N ILE A 371 -3.34 25.63 -5.17
CA ILE A 371 -3.01 24.34 -5.79
C ILE A 371 -3.33 24.34 -7.29
N ASP A 372 -4.46 24.94 -7.71
CA ASP A 372 -4.81 25.10 -9.12
C ASP A 372 -3.76 25.95 -9.87
N ARG A 373 -3.41 27.12 -9.32
CA ARG A 373 -2.44 28.03 -9.92
C ARG A 373 -1.04 27.43 -10.03
N ARG A 374 -0.62 26.62 -9.05
CA ARG A 374 0.71 25.99 -8.96
C ARG A 374 0.77 24.63 -9.68
N ASP A 375 -0.35 24.12 -10.17
CA ASP A 375 -0.49 22.74 -10.69
C ASP A 375 0.16 21.69 -9.75
N PHE A 376 -0.13 21.78 -8.44
CA PHE A 376 0.61 21.04 -7.42
C PHE A 376 -0.06 19.74 -6.98
N TYR A 377 -1.15 19.32 -7.61
CA TYR A 377 -1.93 18.11 -7.26
C TYR A 377 -1.12 16.81 -7.19
N ARG A 378 -0.13 16.65 -8.07
CA ARG A 378 0.68 15.42 -8.15
C ARG A 378 1.53 15.17 -6.91
N ARG A 379 1.80 16.19 -6.10
CA ARG A 379 2.67 16.13 -4.91
C ARG A 379 2.00 16.70 -3.66
N PHE A 380 0.69 16.51 -3.56
CA PHE A 380 -0.10 17.14 -2.51
C PHE A 380 -1.08 16.15 -1.87
N THR A 381 -1.16 16.16 -0.54
CA THR A 381 -2.13 15.41 0.28
C THR A 381 -2.54 16.27 1.48
N VAL A 382 -3.71 15.96 2.05
CA VAL A 382 -4.27 16.70 3.20
C VAL A 382 -4.57 15.76 4.36
N ILE A 383 -4.28 16.20 5.58
CA ILE A 383 -4.66 15.53 6.81
C ILE A 383 -5.41 16.49 7.73
N SER A 384 -6.28 15.97 8.60
CA SER A 384 -6.95 16.75 9.63
C SER A 384 -7.52 15.84 10.71
N PHE A 385 -7.62 16.35 11.95
CA PHE A 385 -8.42 15.73 13.02
C PHE A 385 -9.93 15.93 12.85
N THR A 386 -10.32 16.86 11.98
CA THR A 386 -11.71 17.31 11.83
C THR A 386 -12.37 16.67 10.60
N GLU A 387 -13.39 15.84 10.82
CA GLU A 387 -14.10 15.16 9.73
C GLU A 387 -14.71 16.12 8.72
N SER A 388 -15.34 17.21 9.17
CA SER A 388 -15.95 18.20 8.26
C SER A 388 -14.92 18.87 7.33
N VAL A 389 -13.66 18.97 7.74
CA VAL A 389 -12.56 19.42 6.87
C VAL A 389 -12.30 18.39 5.77
N ILE A 390 -12.24 17.10 6.12
CA ILE A 390 -12.07 16.02 5.15
C ILE A 390 -13.24 15.97 4.16
N GLU A 391 -14.48 16.07 4.64
CA GLU A 391 -15.68 16.08 3.80
C GLU A 391 -15.68 17.29 2.85
N LYS A 392 -15.30 18.47 3.34
CA LYS A 392 -15.16 19.67 2.51
C LYS A 392 -14.10 19.49 1.43
N MET A 393 -12.95 18.93 1.78
CA MET A 393 -11.89 18.61 0.81
C MET A 393 -12.39 17.66 -0.28
N LYS A 394 -13.18 16.64 0.08
CA LYS A 394 -13.73 15.68 -0.90
C LYS A 394 -14.77 16.30 -1.82
N THR A 395 -15.50 17.31 -1.34
CA THR A 395 -16.47 18.06 -2.15
C THR A 395 -15.78 19.02 -3.13
N GLU A 396 -14.80 19.80 -2.65
CA GLU A 396 -14.19 20.90 -3.42
C GLU A 396 -12.97 20.45 -4.25
N MET A 397 -12.25 19.42 -3.78
CA MET A 397 -11.00 18.92 -4.37
C MET A 397 -10.97 17.38 -4.34
N PRO A 398 -11.95 16.69 -4.99
CA PRO A 398 -12.14 15.24 -4.84
C PRO A 398 -10.90 14.41 -5.24
N GLN A 399 -10.05 14.91 -6.15
CA GLN A 399 -8.82 14.25 -6.58
C GLN A 399 -7.72 14.24 -5.53
N VAL A 400 -7.81 15.08 -4.47
CA VAL A 400 -6.77 15.17 -3.43
C VAL A 400 -6.89 14.00 -2.44
N PRO A 401 -5.82 13.23 -2.22
CA PRO A 401 -5.79 12.22 -1.18
C PRO A 401 -5.87 12.86 0.20
N THR A 402 -6.68 12.27 1.07
CA THR A 402 -6.84 12.77 2.45
C THR A 402 -6.63 11.65 3.45
N SER A 403 -6.26 12.02 4.70
CA SER A 403 -6.25 11.12 5.84
C SER A 403 -6.83 11.79 7.09
N LEU A 404 -7.63 11.03 7.83
CA LEU A 404 -8.15 11.44 9.13
C LEU A 404 -7.15 11.08 10.22
N LEU A 405 -6.71 12.08 10.99
CA LEU A 405 -5.81 11.91 12.12
C LEU A 405 -6.56 11.32 13.33
N LEU A 406 -5.96 10.35 14.00
CA LEU A 406 -6.54 9.65 15.14
C LEU A 406 -5.62 9.66 16.35
N HIS A 407 -6.14 10.05 17.51
CA HIS A 407 -5.45 9.92 18.80
C HIS A 407 -5.71 8.57 19.46
N ASP A 408 -6.87 7.97 19.26
CA ASP A 408 -7.29 6.72 19.88
C ASP A 408 -7.54 5.63 18.82
N THR A 409 -6.94 4.46 19.01
CA THR A 409 -7.02 3.31 18.12
C THR A 409 -7.19 2.01 18.91
N THR A 410 -8.01 2.02 19.97
CA THR A 410 -8.33 0.80 20.70
C THR A 410 -9.03 -0.19 19.77
N ASP A 411 -8.81 -1.51 19.98
CA ASP A 411 -9.44 -2.55 19.15
C ASP A 411 -10.98 -2.45 19.12
N LYS A 412 -11.58 -1.93 20.18
CA LYS A 412 -13.04 -1.71 20.25
C LYS A 412 -13.51 -0.64 19.26
N ASN A 413 -12.66 0.32 18.92
CA ASN A 413 -12.98 1.45 18.04
C ASN A 413 -12.54 1.23 16.59
N THR A 414 -11.75 0.20 16.28
CA THR A 414 -11.17 0.00 14.93
C THR A 414 -12.23 -0.07 13.85
N GLU A 415 -13.33 -0.79 14.08
CA GLU A 415 -14.41 -0.95 13.09
C GLU A 415 -15.15 0.36 12.86
N SER A 416 -15.49 1.08 13.93
CA SER A 416 -16.14 2.39 13.82
C SER A 416 -15.23 3.41 13.12
N MET A 417 -13.91 3.38 13.35
CA MET A 417 -12.96 4.25 12.67
C MET A 417 -12.85 3.92 11.17
N ILE A 418 -12.87 2.64 10.80
CA ILE A 418 -12.90 2.21 9.40
C ILE A 418 -14.20 2.69 8.72
N ILE A 419 -15.34 2.51 9.35
CA ILE A 419 -16.64 2.99 8.84
C ILE A 419 -16.60 4.52 8.64
N LYS A 420 -16.10 5.25 9.62
CA LYS A 420 -15.93 6.70 9.58
C LYS A 420 -15.04 7.13 8.40
N ALA A 421 -13.90 6.49 8.22
CA ALA A 421 -13.01 6.74 7.10
C ALA A 421 -13.68 6.40 5.74
N CYS A 422 -14.46 5.34 5.67
CA CYS A 422 -15.24 5.01 4.48
C CYS A 422 -16.24 6.13 4.16
N LYS A 423 -17.05 6.55 5.14
CA LYS A 423 -18.08 7.60 4.95
C LYS A 423 -17.47 8.92 4.50
N ALA A 424 -16.30 9.28 5.02
CA ALA A 424 -15.55 10.47 4.63
C ALA A 424 -14.66 10.29 3.37
N ASN A 425 -14.69 9.13 2.73
CA ASN A 425 -13.81 8.78 1.60
C ASN A 425 -12.33 9.15 1.85
N THR A 426 -11.79 8.71 2.97
CA THR A 426 -10.44 9.02 3.42
C THR A 426 -9.71 7.78 3.92
N THR A 427 -8.46 7.92 4.34
CA THR A 427 -7.74 6.88 5.09
C THR A 427 -7.54 7.32 6.54
N LEU A 428 -6.75 6.55 7.30
CA LEU A 428 -6.48 6.78 8.70
C LEU A 428 -4.99 6.97 8.94
N ASP A 429 -4.64 7.98 9.74
CA ASP A 429 -3.28 8.23 10.22
C ASP A 429 -3.30 8.34 11.75
N ALA A 430 -2.74 7.36 12.44
CA ALA A 430 -2.94 7.15 13.86
C ALA A 430 -1.70 7.53 14.68
N ALA A 431 -1.92 7.93 15.94
CA ALA A 431 -0.82 8.17 16.86
C ALA A 431 0.07 6.93 17.02
N ALA A 432 1.40 7.11 16.97
CA ALA A 432 2.40 6.03 17.03
C ALA A 432 2.30 5.17 18.29
N ALA A 433 1.83 5.75 19.40
CA ALA A 433 1.57 5.02 20.63
C ALA A 433 0.55 3.88 20.47
N TRP A 434 -0.28 3.93 19.46
CA TRP A 434 -1.33 2.96 19.15
C TRP A 434 -0.98 2.01 18.01
N ALA A 435 0.21 2.16 17.41
CA ALA A 435 0.67 1.28 16.34
C ALA A 435 0.82 -0.16 16.84
N ASN A 436 -0.07 -1.04 16.38
CA ASN A 436 -0.02 -2.46 16.72
C ASN A 436 -0.33 -3.34 15.50
N PRO A 437 0.15 -4.60 15.47
CA PRO A 437 -0.01 -5.49 14.32
C PRO A 437 -1.47 -5.86 14.00
N LEU A 438 -2.35 -5.93 14.99
CA LEU A 438 -3.76 -6.28 14.76
C LEU A 438 -4.48 -5.13 14.06
N PHE A 439 -4.31 -3.89 14.55
CA PHE A 439 -4.86 -2.71 13.92
C PHE A 439 -4.38 -2.56 12.48
N ALA A 440 -3.04 -2.64 12.26
CA ALA A 440 -2.46 -2.58 10.93
C ALA A 440 -3.00 -3.66 9.98
N ARG A 441 -3.22 -4.88 10.48
CA ARG A 441 -3.80 -5.97 9.70
C ARG A 441 -5.26 -5.69 9.32
N LYS A 442 -6.11 -5.27 10.26
CA LYS A 442 -7.51 -4.92 10.00
C LYS A 442 -7.62 -3.82 8.95
N LEU A 443 -6.76 -2.80 9.00
CA LEU A 443 -6.67 -1.74 7.98
C LEU A 443 -6.28 -2.29 6.61
N LYS A 444 -5.16 -3.00 6.54
CA LYS A 444 -4.61 -3.53 5.29
C LYS A 444 -5.59 -4.44 4.55
N GLU A 445 -6.24 -5.37 5.24
CA GLU A 445 -7.22 -6.29 4.66
C GLU A 445 -8.45 -5.57 4.09
N ARG A 446 -8.69 -4.33 4.52
CA ARG A 446 -9.80 -3.48 4.07
C ARG A 446 -9.37 -2.35 3.14
N GLY A 447 -8.13 -2.41 2.65
CA GLY A 447 -7.64 -1.44 1.68
C GLY A 447 -7.26 -0.08 2.27
N PHE A 448 -6.91 -0.04 3.56
CA PHE A 448 -6.37 1.17 4.18
C PHE A 448 -4.87 1.06 4.37
N ALA A 449 -4.14 2.11 4.01
CA ALA A 449 -2.72 2.23 4.26
C ALA A 449 -2.44 2.48 5.75
N THR A 450 -1.30 1.99 6.24
CA THR A 450 -0.91 2.12 7.66
C THR A 450 0.03 3.29 7.83
N TRP A 451 -0.46 4.42 8.34
CA TRP A 451 0.28 5.64 8.62
C TRP A 451 0.25 5.94 10.12
N PHE A 452 1.42 6.37 10.67
CA PHE A 452 1.55 6.63 12.10
C PHE A 452 2.40 7.87 12.39
N TRP A 453 1.99 8.65 13.40
CA TRP A 453 2.63 9.88 13.88
C TRP A 453 2.65 9.93 15.41
N THR A 454 3.55 10.64 16.07
CA THR A 454 4.83 11.15 15.62
C THR A 454 5.92 10.40 16.36
N TYR A 455 6.94 9.96 15.66
CA TYR A 455 8.12 9.34 16.26
C TYR A 455 9.17 10.41 16.57
N ASP A 456 9.70 10.42 17.80
CA ASP A 456 10.67 11.42 18.23
C ASP A 456 12.09 11.22 17.70
N SER A 457 12.39 10.02 17.19
CA SER A 457 13.70 9.71 16.64
C SER A 457 13.64 8.86 15.40
N ALA A 458 14.64 9.00 14.53
CA ALA A 458 14.82 8.12 13.37
C ALA A 458 14.98 6.65 13.76
N ALA A 459 15.59 6.37 14.92
CA ALA A 459 15.77 4.99 15.41
C ALA A 459 14.42 4.35 15.75
N ALA A 460 13.54 5.06 16.45
CA ALA A 460 12.19 4.58 16.75
C ALA A 460 11.37 4.35 15.46
N ALA A 461 11.37 5.32 14.53
CA ALA A 461 10.69 5.16 13.25
C ALA A 461 11.24 3.99 12.42
N LYS A 462 12.57 3.83 12.35
CA LYS A 462 13.20 2.70 11.63
C LYS A 462 12.87 1.33 12.25
N ALA A 463 12.66 1.24 13.56
CA ALA A 463 12.22 -0.01 14.20
C ALA A 463 10.81 -0.42 13.72
N GLU A 464 9.94 0.54 13.44
CA GLU A 464 8.60 0.29 12.90
C GLU A 464 8.62 -0.14 11.42
N GLN A 465 9.64 0.26 10.67
CA GLN A 465 9.85 -0.22 9.29
C GLN A 465 9.94 -1.75 9.23
N ALA A 466 10.58 -2.38 10.22
CA ALA A 466 10.66 -3.83 10.33
C ALA A 466 9.27 -4.51 10.48
N LYS A 467 8.27 -3.77 10.96
CA LYS A 467 6.88 -4.23 11.04
C LYS A 467 6.10 -4.01 9.73
N GLY A 468 6.71 -3.33 8.73
CA GLY A 468 6.12 -3.06 7.42
C GLY A 468 5.04 -1.98 7.44
N TYR A 469 5.04 -1.09 8.45
CA TYR A 469 4.17 0.08 8.44
C TYR A 469 4.59 1.04 7.33
N LEU A 470 3.61 1.67 6.69
CA LEU A 470 3.84 2.36 5.43
C LEU A 470 4.37 3.79 5.61
N GLY A 471 3.66 4.64 6.32
CA GLY A 471 4.06 6.02 6.58
C GLY A 471 4.51 6.22 8.03
N LEU A 472 5.67 6.85 8.23
CA LEU A 472 6.28 7.08 9.54
C LEU A 472 6.63 8.57 9.69
N THR A 473 5.71 9.35 10.27
CA THR A 473 5.93 10.76 10.57
C THR A 473 6.87 10.90 11.75
N ASN A 474 8.00 11.58 11.56
CA ASN A 474 9.04 11.66 12.59
C ASN A 474 9.79 13.00 12.62
N ASN A 475 10.34 13.32 13.79
CA ASN A 475 11.06 14.57 14.06
C ASN A 475 12.54 14.57 13.58
N ASN A 476 13.06 13.44 13.10
CA ASN A 476 14.45 13.25 12.65
C ASN A 476 14.54 12.57 11.29
N ALA A 477 13.83 13.11 10.30
CA ALA A 477 13.77 12.53 8.97
C ALA A 477 15.15 12.42 8.28
N ASP A 478 16.11 13.28 8.64
CA ASP A 478 17.51 13.22 8.19
C ASP A 478 18.22 11.91 8.56
N GLY A 479 17.79 11.25 9.63
CA GLY A 479 18.31 9.93 10.02
C GLY A 479 18.07 8.82 9.00
N PHE A 480 17.16 8.98 8.04
CA PHE A 480 16.90 8.00 6.97
C PHE A 480 17.81 8.16 5.75
N LYS A 481 18.49 9.29 5.59
CA LYS A 481 19.20 9.74 4.39
C LYS A 481 19.96 8.62 3.65
N ASN A 482 20.81 7.89 4.36
CA ASN A 482 21.67 6.84 3.79
C ASN A 482 21.04 5.42 3.87
N SER A 483 19.79 5.31 4.31
CA SER A 483 19.10 4.01 4.38
C SER A 483 18.63 3.59 2.99
N VAL A 484 18.60 2.29 2.73
CA VAL A 484 18.06 1.73 1.48
C VAL A 484 16.56 2.03 1.40
N ARG A 485 16.14 2.53 0.24
CA ARG A 485 14.74 2.76 -0.11
C ARG A 485 14.23 1.74 -1.14
N PHE A 486 15.01 1.52 -2.21
CA PHE A 486 14.74 0.52 -3.24
C PHE A 486 16.00 -0.31 -3.49
N ALA A 487 15.79 -1.49 -4.05
CA ALA A 487 16.88 -2.33 -4.53
C ALA A 487 16.40 -3.19 -5.69
N GLU A 488 17.30 -3.45 -6.64
CA GLU A 488 17.05 -4.28 -7.81
C GLU A 488 18.26 -5.18 -8.12
N GLY A 489 18.03 -6.31 -8.75
CA GLY A 489 19.09 -7.18 -9.22
C GLY A 489 19.80 -6.58 -10.44
N GLU A 490 21.12 -6.67 -10.51
CA GLU A 490 21.85 -6.25 -11.71
C GLU A 490 21.60 -7.22 -12.86
N LYS A 491 21.50 -6.66 -14.06
CA LYS A 491 21.32 -7.45 -15.30
C LYS A 491 22.64 -8.03 -15.77
N GLY A 492 22.57 -9.13 -16.54
CA GLY A 492 23.73 -9.74 -17.19
C GLY A 492 24.69 -10.49 -16.24
N GLN A 493 24.27 -10.77 -15.01
CA GLN A 493 25.03 -11.62 -14.09
C GLN A 493 25.04 -13.06 -14.59
N LYS A 494 26.16 -13.74 -14.37
CA LYS A 494 26.37 -15.15 -14.77
C LYS A 494 26.85 -15.97 -13.58
N ALA A 495 26.40 -17.22 -13.48
CA ALA A 495 26.85 -18.18 -12.49
C ALA A 495 26.78 -19.61 -13.03
N GLU A 496 27.73 -20.45 -12.62
CA GLU A 496 27.66 -21.90 -12.89
C GLU A 496 26.64 -22.58 -12.00
N ARG A 497 26.59 -22.16 -10.73
CA ARG A 497 25.67 -22.63 -9.69
C ARG A 497 25.19 -21.45 -8.89
N LEU A 498 23.98 -21.55 -8.37
CA LEU A 498 23.42 -20.56 -7.48
C LEU A 498 22.51 -21.24 -6.46
N ASN A 499 22.71 -20.95 -5.17
CA ASN A 499 21.95 -21.52 -4.06
C ASN A 499 21.42 -20.41 -3.15
N ALA A 500 20.45 -20.74 -2.31
CA ALA A 500 20.02 -19.86 -1.23
C ALA A 500 21.19 -19.59 -0.26
N GLY A 501 21.41 -18.31 0.06
CA GLY A 501 22.53 -17.82 0.86
C GLY A 501 23.70 -17.27 0.04
N ASP A 502 23.78 -17.59 -1.26
CA ASP A 502 24.83 -17.07 -2.13
C ASP A 502 24.68 -15.54 -2.32
N ALA A 503 25.80 -14.90 -2.65
CA ALA A 503 25.87 -13.49 -2.95
C ALA A 503 25.56 -13.20 -4.42
N VAL A 504 24.75 -12.18 -4.68
CA VAL A 504 24.47 -11.65 -6.03
C VAL A 504 24.68 -10.14 -6.04
N LYS A 505 24.99 -9.60 -7.21
CA LYS A 505 25.12 -8.15 -7.38
C LYS A 505 23.75 -7.49 -7.44
N ILE A 506 23.61 -6.40 -6.74
CA ILE A 506 22.39 -5.60 -6.69
C ILE A 506 22.73 -4.11 -6.75
N THR A 507 21.81 -3.32 -7.27
CA THR A 507 21.84 -1.87 -7.16
C THR A 507 20.86 -1.44 -6.08
N VAL A 508 21.30 -0.63 -5.12
CA VAL A 508 20.44 -0.03 -4.11
C VAL A 508 20.29 1.46 -4.37
N THR A 509 19.08 1.98 -4.09
CA THR A 509 18.80 3.42 -4.06
C THR A 509 18.49 3.82 -2.63
N THR A 510 19.17 4.83 -2.10
CA THR A 510 18.94 5.37 -0.75
C THR A 510 17.85 6.43 -0.74
N TYR A 511 17.39 6.85 0.45
CA TYR A 511 16.35 7.89 0.56
C TYR A 511 16.77 9.22 -0.06
N ASP A 512 18.06 9.59 0.00
CA ASP A 512 18.60 10.79 -0.67
C ASP A 512 18.82 10.64 -2.18
N GLY A 513 18.34 9.53 -2.77
CA GLY A 513 18.35 9.27 -4.21
C GLY A 513 19.70 8.78 -4.76
N LYS A 514 20.69 8.52 -3.91
CA LYS A 514 21.98 7.97 -4.37
C LYS A 514 21.83 6.49 -4.65
N THR A 515 22.49 6.04 -5.72
CA THR A 515 22.61 4.64 -6.09
C THR A 515 23.99 4.09 -5.74
N ALA A 516 24.05 2.81 -5.42
CA ALA A 516 25.30 2.10 -5.16
C ALA A 516 25.14 0.61 -5.43
N GLU A 517 26.18 0.00 -6.01
CA GLU A 517 26.31 -1.45 -6.08
C GLU A 517 26.52 -2.03 -4.68
N ARG A 518 25.87 -3.14 -4.41
CA ARG A 518 26.02 -3.91 -3.17
C ARG A 518 25.90 -5.40 -3.44
N SER A 519 26.23 -6.19 -2.42
CA SER A 519 25.94 -7.61 -2.38
C SER A 519 24.55 -7.83 -1.80
N GLY A 520 23.67 -8.52 -2.54
CA GLY A 520 22.41 -9.09 -2.07
C GLY A 520 22.60 -10.56 -1.70
N GLU A 521 21.72 -11.08 -0.84
CA GLU A 521 21.68 -12.49 -0.48
C GLU A 521 20.55 -13.18 -1.24
N VAL A 522 20.82 -14.28 -1.90
CA VAL A 522 19.79 -15.12 -2.56
C VAL A 522 18.90 -15.73 -1.49
N VAL A 523 17.62 -15.42 -1.53
CA VAL A 523 16.59 -15.96 -0.63
C VAL A 523 15.95 -17.21 -1.23
N LYS A 524 15.64 -17.16 -2.53
CA LYS A 524 15.10 -18.27 -3.31
C LYS A 524 15.72 -18.27 -4.69
N VAL A 525 15.91 -19.47 -5.23
CA VAL A 525 16.41 -19.70 -6.58
C VAL A 525 15.65 -20.85 -7.22
N GLU A 526 15.47 -20.77 -8.52
CA GLU A 526 14.92 -21.82 -9.38
C GLU A 526 15.80 -21.96 -10.62
N ASP A 527 16.28 -23.17 -10.87
CA ASP A 527 17.08 -23.50 -12.07
C ASP A 527 16.12 -23.74 -13.24
N CYS A 528 16.19 -22.87 -14.25
CA CYS A 528 15.38 -22.93 -15.47
C CYS A 528 16.17 -23.46 -16.67
N GLY A 529 17.33 -24.10 -16.46
CA GLY A 529 18.17 -24.68 -17.49
C GLY A 529 19.21 -23.70 -18.01
N ASP A 530 18.82 -22.66 -18.74
CA ASP A 530 19.75 -21.64 -19.29
C ASP A 530 19.96 -20.45 -18.35
N TYR A 531 19.15 -20.30 -17.33
CA TYR A 531 19.23 -19.24 -16.34
C TYR A 531 18.64 -19.66 -15.00
N PHE A 532 18.94 -18.89 -13.97
CA PHE A 532 18.31 -18.99 -12.65
C PHE A 532 17.31 -17.85 -12.48
N LYS A 533 16.09 -18.16 -12.01
CA LYS A 533 15.20 -17.16 -11.42
C LYS A 533 15.58 -16.93 -9.98
N VAL A 534 15.76 -15.68 -9.59
CA VAL A 534 16.33 -15.30 -8.28
C VAL A 534 15.41 -14.34 -7.56
N LEU A 535 15.05 -14.67 -6.33
CA LEU A 535 14.57 -13.74 -5.32
C LEU A 535 15.74 -13.47 -4.38
N ALA A 536 16.26 -12.25 -4.39
CA ALA A 536 17.29 -11.82 -3.46
C ALA A 536 16.76 -10.85 -2.41
N ALA A 537 17.55 -10.58 -1.38
CA ALA A 537 17.25 -9.58 -0.36
C ALA A 537 18.49 -8.79 0.03
N VAL A 538 18.27 -7.54 0.45
CA VAL A 538 19.30 -6.67 1.01
C VAL A 538 18.97 -6.29 2.45
N LYS A 539 19.98 -6.15 3.30
CA LYS A 539 19.83 -5.75 4.69
C LYS A 539 19.31 -4.31 4.80
N VAL A 540 18.23 -4.13 5.56
CA VAL A 540 17.64 -2.83 5.90
C VAL A 540 17.37 -2.81 7.40
N VAL A 541 18.17 -2.06 8.17
CA VAL A 541 18.11 -2.03 9.66
C VAL A 541 18.22 -3.45 10.24
N SER A 542 17.16 -3.94 10.91
CA SER A 542 17.07 -5.30 11.46
C SER A 542 16.37 -6.30 10.53
N SER A 543 15.98 -5.86 9.33
CA SER A 543 15.20 -6.65 8.38
C SER A 543 15.96 -6.85 7.06
N LYS A 544 15.40 -7.65 6.17
CA LYS A 544 15.86 -7.85 4.81
C LYS A 544 14.73 -7.47 3.84
N LEU A 545 14.98 -6.47 3.01
CA LEU A 545 14.08 -6.08 1.90
C LEU A 545 14.28 -7.06 0.76
N ILE A 546 13.22 -7.76 0.32
CA ILE A 546 13.26 -8.54 -0.91
C ILE A 546 13.19 -7.63 -2.14
N LEU A 547 13.85 -8.06 -3.20
CA LEU A 547 13.92 -7.39 -4.48
C LEU A 547 12.95 -8.03 -5.46
N PRO A 548 12.48 -7.31 -6.51
CA PRO A 548 11.81 -7.92 -7.65
C PRO A 548 12.60 -9.10 -8.19
N VAL A 549 11.89 -10.11 -8.65
CA VAL A 549 12.52 -11.32 -9.21
C VAL A 549 13.34 -10.93 -10.46
N PHE A 550 14.56 -11.44 -10.54
CA PHE A 550 15.44 -11.22 -11.68
C PHE A 550 16.09 -12.52 -12.14
N THR A 551 16.80 -12.48 -13.25
CA THR A 551 17.47 -13.64 -13.84
C THR A 551 18.99 -13.51 -13.77
N VAL A 552 19.66 -14.65 -13.54
CA VAL A 552 21.10 -14.81 -13.63
C VAL A 552 21.37 -15.87 -14.69
N GLU A 553 22.16 -15.55 -15.72
CA GLU A 553 22.48 -16.48 -16.80
C GLU A 553 23.32 -17.66 -16.27
N LYS A 554 23.05 -18.85 -16.75
CA LYS A 554 23.82 -20.03 -16.38
C LYS A 554 25.03 -20.19 -17.30
N ILE A 555 26.21 -20.26 -16.74
CA ILE A 555 27.42 -20.61 -17.47
C ILE A 555 27.36 -22.11 -17.79
N LYS A 556 27.33 -22.46 -19.06
CA LYS A 556 27.42 -23.86 -19.47
C LYS A 556 28.90 -24.27 -19.45
N GLU A 557 29.21 -25.40 -18.83
CA GLU A 557 30.54 -25.99 -18.99
C GLU A 557 30.74 -26.25 -20.49
N GLU A 558 31.77 -25.64 -21.10
CA GLU A 558 32.21 -26.03 -22.42
C GLU A 558 32.64 -27.52 -22.32
N ALA A 559 31.95 -28.38 -23.06
CA ALA A 559 32.40 -29.77 -23.19
C ALA A 559 33.84 -29.70 -23.72
N SER A 560 34.79 -30.04 -22.87
CA SER A 560 36.20 -30.15 -23.30
C SER A 560 36.28 -31.23 -24.37
N ASP A 561 36.38 -30.79 -25.62
CA ASP A 561 36.64 -31.65 -26.76
C ASP A 561 38.09 -32.15 -26.62
N ASN A 562 38.28 -33.19 -25.83
CA ASN A 562 39.54 -33.92 -25.71
C ASN A 562 39.75 -34.73 -26.99
N ARG A 563 40.00 -34.06 -28.12
CA ARG A 563 40.64 -34.65 -29.25
C ARG A 563 42.13 -34.74 -28.96
N THR A 564 42.55 -35.82 -28.33
CA THR A 564 43.92 -36.27 -28.39
C THR A 564 44.21 -36.68 -29.84
N SER A 565 44.97 -35.84 -30.54
CA SER A 565 45.65 -36.20 -31.74
C SER A 565 46.74 -37.23 -31.39
N GLU A 566 46.54 -38.49 -31.71
CA GLU A 566 47.64 -39.42 -31.91
C GLU A 566 47.72 -39.77 -33.40
N ASP A 567 48.85 -39.40 -33.90
CA ASP A 567 49.35 -39.60 -35.26
C ASP A 567 49.96 -41.00 -35.36
N SER A 568 49.90 -41.52 -36.59
CA SER A 568 50.76 -42.52 -37.22
C SER A 568 50.48 -44.01 -37.07
N GLY A 569 50.21 -44.60 -38.21
CA GLY A 569 50.98 -45.77 -38.61
C GLY A 569 50.23 -47.01 -39.07
N MET A 570 49.98 -47.09 -40.37
CA MET A 570 50.12 -48.27 -41.28
C MET A 570 49.43 -49.62 -41.01
N GLN A 571 48.58 -49.94 -42.01
CA GLN A 571 48.48 -51.25 -42.76
C GLN A 571 48.14 -52.52 -41.97
N SER A 572 47.15 -53.23 -42.30
CA SER A 572 46.84 -54.13 -43.45
C SER A 572 45.78 -55.12 -43.10
N ASP A 573 44.94 -55.38 -44.09
CA ASP A 573 44.23 -56.62 -44.49
C ASP A 573 43.70 -57.63 -43.48
N SER A 574 42.45 -57.88 -43.54
CA SER A 574 41.80 -59.06 -44.17
C SER A 574 40.47 -59.41 -43.51
N GLU A 575 39.54 -59.62 -44.40
CA GLU A 575 38.33 -60.48 -44.41
C GLU A 575 38.10 -61.42 -43.22
N SER A 576 36.86 -61.46 -42.72
CA SER A 576 35.86 -62.51 -43.04
C SER A 576 34.76 -62.59 -41.97
N ASP A 577 33.57 -62.60 -42.50
CA ASP A 577 32.40 -63.44 -42.28
C ASP A 577 31.90 -63.86 -40.87
N ALA A 578 30.63 -63.60 -40.79
CA ALA A 578 29.57 -64.57 -40.39
C ALA A 578 29.00 -64.54 -38.95
N THR A 579 27.75 -64.09 -38.95
CA THR A 579 26.57 -64.78 -38.36
C THR A 579 26.35 -64.87 -36.86
N SER A 580 25.23 -64.34 -36.54
CA SER A 580 24.05 -64.91 -35.89
C SER A 580 23.81 -64.72 -34.37
N ASP A 581 22.59 -64.31 -34.18
CA ASP A 581 21.60 -64.68 -33.17
C ASP A 581 21.61 -64.06 -31.76
N SER A 582 20.54 -63.27 -31.66
CA SER A 582 19.52 -63.24 -30.59
C SER A 582 19.94 -63.26 -29.10
N GLU A 583 19.53 -62.28 -28.38
CA GLU A 583 18.45 -62.43 -27.39
C GLU A 583 18.10 -61.12 -26.72
N THR A 584 16.82 -60.93 -26.56
CA THR A 584 16.10 -59.84 -25.91
C THR A 584 16.36 -59.74 -24.43
N SER A 585 16.54 -58.51 -23.90
CA SER A 585 16.06 -58.21 -22.57
C SER A 585 15.65 -56.74 -22.49
N GLU A 586 14.37 -56.55 -22.20
CA GLU A 586 13.74 -55.25 -21.89
C GLU A 586 14.42 -54.56 -20.71
N TYR A 587 14.81 -53.33 -20.89
CA TYR A 587 15.04 -52.42 -19.78
C TYR A 587 14.27 -51.14 -20.00
N LYS A 588 13.28 -50.86 -19.11
CA LYS A 588 12.54 -49.60 -19.04
C LYS A 588 13.40 -48.52 -18.41
N PRO A 589 13.58 -47.33 -19.02
CA PRO A 589 14.17 -46.22 -18.32
C PRO A 589 13.11 -45.43 -17.56
N GLU A 590 13.44 -45.08 -16.33
CA GLU A 590 12.72 -44.12 -15.49
C GLU A 590 12.64 -42.73 -16.15
N GLN A 591 11.45 -42.14 -16.11
CA GLN A 591 11.19 -40.80 -16.62
C GLN A 591 11.86 -39.74 -15.71
N LYS A 592 12.86 -39.08 -16.19
CA LYS A 592 13.29 -37.77 -15.72
C LYS A 592 12.31 -36.72 -16.23
N SER A 593 11.62 -36.03 -15.32
CA SER A 593 10.78 -34.87 -15.61
C SER A 593 11.63 -33.68 -16.05
N GLY A 594 11.74 -33.48 -17.35
CA GLY A 594 12.31 -32.29 -17.96
C GLY A 594 11.18 -31.32 -18.31
N CYS A 595 11.36 -30.05 -18.00
CA CYS A 595 10.52 -28.96 -18.50
C CYS A 595 10.48 -28.97 -20.03
N LYS A 596 9.39 -29.49 -20.59
CA LYS A 596 9.06 -29.28 -22.01
C LYS A 596 8.20 -28.02 -22.07
N GLY A 597 8.72 -26.97 -22.72
CA GLY A 597 7.88 -25.90 -23.20
C GLY A 597 6.83 -26.44 -24.15
N SER A 598 5.58 -26.43 -23.74
CA SER A 598 4.44 -26.56 -24.62
C SER A 598 3.84 -25.18 -24.77
N VAL A 599 3.88 -24.70 -26.01
CA VAL A 599 3.06 -23.60 -26.49
C VAL A 599 1.58 -24.05 -26.34
N GLU A 600 0.74 -23.08 -25.94
CA GLU A 600 -0.70 -23.17 -25.82
C GLU A 600 -1.26 -23.63 -24.47
N LEU A 601 -1.32 -22.65 -23.57
CA LEU A 601 -2.51 -22.38 -22.75
C LEU A 601 -2.27 -20.97 -22.17
N LEU A 602 -3.00 -19.99 -22.65
CA LEU A 602 -3.05 -18.65 -22.06
C LEU A 602 -3.30 -18.77 -20.54
N PRO A 603 -2.51 -18.12 -19.69
CA PRO A 603 -2.72 -18.19 -18.25
C PRO A 603 -4.10 -17.66 -17.90
N LEU A 604 -4.85 -18.39 -17.10
CA LEU A 604 -6.22 -18.04 -16.64
C LEU A 604 -6.33 -16.64 -16.01
N SER A 605 -5.22 -16.09 -15.51
CA SER A 605 -5.18 -14.72 -14.97
C SER A 605 -5.27 -13.62 -16.02
N LEU A 606 -4.88 -13.88 -17.27
CA LEU A 606 -5.08 -12.95 -18.40
C LEU A 606 -6.53 -12.94 -18.90
N CYS A 607 -7.33 -13.97 -18.59
CA CYS A 607 -8.73 -14.02 -19.00
C CYS A 607 -9.60 -12.94 -18.35
N LEU A 608 -9.25 -12.44 -17.15
CA LEU A 608 -9.96 -11.31 -16.54
C LEU A 608 -9.89 -10.05 -17.42
N PHE A 609 -8.75 -9.84 -18.08
CA PHE A 609 -8.50 -8.66 -18.91
C PHE A 609 -8.77 -8.92 -20.40
N ALA A 610 -8.49 -10.14 -20.91
CA ALA A 610 -8.73 -10.47 -22.30
C ALA A 610 -10.23 -10.57 -22.64
N ALA A 611 -11.07 -11.03 -21.70
CA ALA A 611 -12.52 -11.05 -21.88
C ALA A 611 -13.12 -9.63 -21.98
N LEU A 612 -12.56 -8.65 -21.23
CA LEU A 612 -12.98 -7.25 -21.29
C LEU A 612 -12.58 -6.57 -22.63
N VAL A 613 -11.45 -6.96 -23.22
CA VAL A 613 -10.98 -6.41 -24.50
C VAL A 613 -11.70 -7.06 -25.70
N ALA A 614 -11.95 -8.36 -25.66
CA ALA A 614 -12.61 -9.09 -26.76
C ALA A 614 -14.08 -8.68 -26.95
N VAL A 615 -14.81 -8.37 -25.86
CA VAL A 615 -16.19 -7.87 -25.94
C VAL A 615 -16.26 -6.46 -26.54
N LYS A 616 -15.19 -5.66 -26.43
CA LYS A 616 -15.13 -4.33 -27.01
C LYS A 616 -14.93 -4.36 -28.54
N CYS A 617 -14.17 -5.34 -29.05
CA CYS A 617 -13.93 -5.48 -30.50
C CYS A 617 -15.13 -6.06 -31.28
N VAL A 618 -16.08 -6.72 -30.62
CA VAL A 618 -17.28 -7.31 -31.28
C VAL A 618 -18.47 -6.33 -31.32
N LYS A 619 -18.42 -5.20 -30.61
CA LYS A 619 -19.51 -4.20 -30.62
C LYS A 619 -19.24 -2.98 -31.50
N GLU A 620 -18.07 -2.89 -32.16
CA GLU A 620 -17.72 -1.80 -33.08
C GLU A 620 -17.58 -2.24 -34.57
N ASN A 621 -18.13 -3.42 -34.92
CA ASN A 621 -18.31 -3.83 -36.32
C ASN A 621 -19.77 -4.20 -36.58
#